data_390c00c85a14bf68a06c488b0230590b
#
_entry.id   390c00c85a14bf68a06c488b0230590b
#
_cell.length_a   1.000
_cell.length_b   1.000
_cell.length_c   1.000
_cell.angle_alpha   90.00
_cell.angle_beta   90.00
_cell.angle_gamma   90.00
#
_symmetry.space_group_name_H-M   'P 1'
#
loop_
_entity.id
_entity.type
_entity.pdbx_description
1 polymer ?
#
loop_
_entity_poly.entity_id
_entity_poly.type
_entity_poly.pdbx_seq_one_letter_code
_entity_poly.pdbx_strand_id
1 'polypeptide(L)'
;LIEGVIKNASQYIDGSVTDFAQVGVEATDDHTLVYTLEEPCSYFMTMLGYSIFAPMSKDFYESEGGKFGAEFDSSASDYLYGKGPDSIAYCGPYVVTNATEKNTIVFKANESYWNKDNINIKTVNWLYDDGADVTKWYNDAKNGTVDWVALSPATTVTAKNDELFDTYSYVSDTESTSFMNFYNLNREAYANVND
;
A
#
# COMPACT_ATOMS: atom_id res chain seq x y z
N LEU A 1 -1.93 -12.44 -4.87
CA LEU A 1 -0.66 -11.93 -5.40
C LEU A 1 0.46 -12.99 -5.36
N ILE A 2 0.49 -13.84 -4.33
CA ILE A 2 1.51 -14.88 -4.14
C ILE A 2 1.05 -16.26 -4.65
N GLU A 3 -0.24 -16.46 -4.84
CA GLU A 3 -0.84 -17.67 -5.38
C GLU A 3 -0.31 -17.97 -6.79
N GLY A 4 0.08 -19.21 -7.03
CA GLY A 4 0.67 -19.63 -8.30
C GLY A 4 2.09 -19.10 -8.56
N VAL A 5 2.68 -18.32 -7.64
CA VAL A 5 4.04 -17.81 -7.75
C VAL A 5 4.96 -18.49 -6.74
N ILE A 6 4.61 -18.46 -5.45
CA ILE A 6 5.37 -19.13 -4.40
C ILE A 6 4.89 -20.58 -4.29
N LYS A 7 5.82 -21.51 -4.27
CA LYS A 7 5.55 -22.94 -4.18
C LYS A 7 4.60 -23.26 -3.02
N ASN A 8 3.55 -24.02 -3.31
CA ASN A 8 2.52 -24.45 -2.36
C ASN A 8 1.74 -23.31 -1.66
N ALA A 9 1.87 -22.04 -2.08
CA ALA A 9 1.13 -20.95 -1.45
C ALA A 9 -0.38 -21.09 -1.66
N SER A 10 -0.82 -21.46 -2.87
CA SER A 10 -2.24 -21.70 -3.18
C SER A 10 -2.81 -22.83 -2.33
N GLN A 11 -2.07 -23.94 -2.21
CA GLN A 11 -2.46 -25.12 -1.44
C GLN A 11 -2.49 -24.85 0.07
N TYR A 12 -1.64 -23.95 0.56
CA TYR A 12 -1.70 -23.52 1.96
C TYR A 12 -2.92 -22.63 2.23
N ILE A 13 -3.28 -21.76 1.29
CA ILE A 13 -4.44 -20.87 1.40
C ILE A 13 -5.75 -21.66 1.34
N ASP A 14 -5.86 -22.65 0.46
CA ASP A 14 -7.06 -23.50 0.33
C ASP A 14 -7.15 -24.62 1.38
N GLY A 15 -6.10 -24.79 2.20
CA GLY A 15 -6.04 -25.77 3.28
C GLY A 15 -5.65 -27.19 2.87
N SER A 16 -5.31 -27.44 1.60
CA SER A 16 -4.83 -28.75 1.13
C SER A 16 -3.40 -29.04 1.60
N VAL A 17 -2.60 -28.01 1.89
CA VAL A 17 -1.35 -28.06 2.63
C VAL A 17 -1.54 -27.33 3.94
N THR A 18 -1.31 -27.99 5.07
CA THR A 18 -1.49 -27.42 6.41
C THR A 18 -0.18 -27.10 7.13
N ASP A 19 0.92 -27.64 6.65
CA ASP A 19 2.25 -27.39 7.21
C ASP A 19 2.95 -26.27 6.41
N PHE A 20 3.16 -25.13 7.07
CA PHE A 20 3.83 -23.97 6.46
C PHE A 20 5.26 -24.27 5.99
N ALA A 21 5.95 -25.26 6.60
CA ALA A 21 7.28 -25.67 6.15
C ALA A 21 7.32 -26.22 4.71
N GLN A 22 6.16 -26.57 4.14
CA GLN A 22 6.04 -26.98 2.74
C GLN A 22 5.86 -25.80 1.76
N VAL A 23 5.57 -24.62 2.27
CA VAL A 23 5.47 -23.39 1.47
C VAL A 23 6.87 -22.92 1.11
N GLY A 24 7.05 -22.42 -0.10
CA GLY A 24 8.34 -21.99 -0.64
C GLY A 24 8.89 -20.70 -0.02
N VAL A 25 8.85 -20.57 1.31
CA VAL A 25 9.44 -19.46 2.08
C VAL A 25 10.18 -20.04 3.28
N GLU A 26 11.49 -19.90 3.29
CA GLU A 26 12.34 -20.48 4.33
C GLU A 26 13.41 -19.50 4.79
N ALA A 27 13.52 -19.29 6.10
CA ALA A 27 14.68 -18.65 6.73
C ALA A 27 15.72 -19.73 7.03
N THR A 28 16.79 -19.77 6.23
CA THR A 28 17.85 -20.78 6.38
C THR A 28 18.86 -20.44 7.47
N ASP A 29 18.94 -19.17 7.82
CA ASP A 29 19.72 -18.61 8.94
C ASP A 29 19.15 -17.23 9.35
N ASP A 30 19.79 -16.54 10.29
CA ASP A 30 19.34 -15.24 10.83
C ASP A 30 19.33 -14.10 9.79
N HIS A 31 19.95 -14.28 8.64
CA HIS A 31 20.13 -13.23 7.62
C HIS A 31 19.74 -13.66 6.21
N THR A 32 19.34 -14.92 6.03
CA THR A 32 19.04 -15.47 4.70
C THR A 32 17.59 -15.96 4.62
N LEU A 33 16.84 -15.34 3.71
CA LEU A 33 15.48 -15.75 3.35
C LEU A 33 15.48 -16.31 1.94
N VAL A 34 15.00 -17.55 1.79
CA VAL A 34 14.93 -18.24 0.50
C VAL A 34 13.49 -18.34 0.04
N TYR A 35 13.23 -17.91 -1.17
CA TYR A 35 11.96 -18.13 -1.86
C TYR A 35 12.12 -19.23 -2.91
N THR A 36 11.25 -20.24 -2.84
CA THR A 36 11.09 -21.25 -3.88
C THR A 36 9.83 -20.95 -4.65
N LEU A 37 9.95 -20.77 -5.96
CA LEU A 37 8.81 -20.45 -6.82
C LEU A 37 8.19 -21.74 -7.38
N GLU A 38 6.88 -21.70 -7.69
CA GLU A 38 6.16 -22.79 -8.36
C GLU A 38 6.74 -23.02 -9.75
N GLU A 39 6.95 -21.91 -10.49
CA GLU A 39 7.54 -21.89 -11.81
C GLU A 39 8.48 -20.68 -11.97
N PRO A 40 9.38 -20.67 -12.98
CA PRO A 40 10.22 -19.52 -13.23
C PRO A 40 9.40 -18.22 -13.45
N CYS A 41 9.62 -17.20 -12.62
CA CYS A 41 8.89 -15.94 -12.65
C CYS A 41 9.89 -14.78 -12.83
N SER A 42 9.99 -14.24 -14.05
CA SER A 42 10.97 -13.19 -14.39
C SER A 42 10.73 -11.86 -13.68
N TYR A 43 9.50 -11.61 -13.22
CA TYR A 43 9.11 -10.37 -12.52
C TYR A 43 9.07 -10.53 -10.99
N PHE A 44 9.46 -11.68 -10.45
CA PHE A 44 9.40 -11.92 -9.01
C PHE A 44 10.16 -10.87 -8.19
N MET A 45 11.35 -10.47 -8.66
CA MET A 45 12.14 -9.43 -7.98
C MET A 45 11.39 -8.09 -7.88
N THR A 46 10.60 -7.74 -8.88
CA THR A 46 9.77 -6.52 -8.86
C THR A 46 8.61 -6.67 -7.87
N MET A 47 8.09 -7.88 -7.70
CA MET A 47 7.01 -8.15 -6.73
C MET A 47 7.45 -7.92 -5.29
N LEU A 48 8.73 -8.10 -4.96
CA LEU A 48 9.25 -7.86 -3.61
C LEU A 48 9.12 -6.40 -3.16
N GLY A 49 8.85 -5.47 -4.08
CA GLY A 49 8.54 -4.07 -3.78
C GLY A 49 7.11 -3.82 -3.27
N TYR A 50 6.22 -4.80 -3.33
CA TYR A 50 4.87 -4.65 -2.80
C TYR A 50 4.84 -4.77 -1.27
N SER A 51 3.93 -4.04 -0.63
CA SER A 51 3.78 -4.00 0.83
C SER A 51 3.54 -5.37 1.48
N ILE A 52 3.00 -6.35 0.74
CA ILE A 52 2.80 -7.72 1.23
C ILE A 52 4.12 -8.43 1.58
N PHE A 53 5.24 -7.98 1.00
CA PHE A 53 6.58 -8.52 1.29
C PHE A 53 7.33 -7.66 2.32
N ALA A 54 6.72 -6.60 2.86
CA ALA A 54 7.35 -5.79 3.88
C ALA A 54 7.63 -6.62 5.14
N PRO A 55 8.83 -6.52 5.74
CA PRO A 55 9.15 -7.24 6.95
C PRO A 55 8.29 -6.75 8.12
N MET A 56 7.87 -7.67 8.99
CA MET A 56 7.08 -7.39 10.18
C MET A 56 7.76 -8.06 11.38
N SER A 57 7.91 -7.32 12.48
CA SER A 57 8.39 -7.90 13.74
C SER A 57 7.33 -8.82 14.33
N LYS A 58 7.65 -10.12 14.44
CA LYS A 58 6.74 -11.12 15.03
C LYS A 58 6.39 -10.75 16.46
N ASP A 59 7.38 -10.47 17.30
CA ASP A 59 7.18 -10.20 18.72
C ASP A 59 6.31 -8.96 18.93
N PHE A 60 6.55 -7.91 18.13
CA PHE A 60 5.71 -6.70 18.18
C PHE A 60 4.29 -6.99 17.70
N TYR A 61 4.13 -7.71 16.60
CA TYR A 61 2.81 -8.09 16.08
C TYR A 61 1.99 -8.89 17.09
N GLU A 62 2.61 -9.89 17.73
CA GLU A 62 1.97 -10.71 18.77
C GLU A 62 1.66 -9.89 20.05
N SER A 63 2.53 -8.92 20.42
CA SER A 63 2.27 -8.03 21.58
C SER A 63 1.07 -7.10 21.36
N GLU A 64 0.75 -6.79 20.10
CA GLU A 64 -0.42 -6.02 19.68
C GLU A 64 -1.64 -6.92 19.38
N GLY A 65 -1.67 -8.14 19.90
CA GLY A 65 -2.78 -9.09 19.80
C GLY A 65 -2.83 -9.82 18.44
N GLY A 66 -1.79 -9.70 17.63
CA GLY A 66 -1.70 -10.39 16.35
C GLY A 66 -1.55 -11.90 16.51
N LYS A 67 -2.20 -12.64 15.64
CA LYS A 67 -2.12 -14.11 15.55
C LYS A 67 -1.91 -14.52 14.11
N PHE A 68 -1.40 -15.73 13.90
CA PHE A 68 -1.09 -16.25 12.57
C PHE A 68 -2.02 -17.40 12.17
N GLY A 69 -2.19 -17.59 10.86
CA GLY A 69 -2.97 -18.69 10.30
C GLY A 69 -4.44 -18.65 10.70
N ALA A 70 -5.00 -19.80 11.06
CA ALA A 70 -6.44 -19.93 11.38
C ALA A 70 -6.87 -19.22 12.67
N GLU A 71 -5.93 -18.80 13.52
CA GLU A 71 -6.22 -18.06 14.75
C GLU A 71 -6.33 -16.55 14.52
N PHE A 72 -6.00 -16.06 13.31
CA PHE A 72 -6.09 -14.64 12.99
C PHE A 72 -7.55 -14.17 12.96
N ASP A 73 -7.84 -13.15 13.76
CA ASP A 73 -9.12 -12.46 13.78
C ASP A 73 -8.90 -10.95 13.93
N SER A 74 -9.08 -10.21 12.84
CA SER A 74 -8.95 -8.75 12.83
C SER A 74 -10.06 -8.02 13.60
N SER A 75 -11.13 -8.72 13.96
CA SER A 75 -12.26 -8.20 14.75
C SER A 75 -12.09 -8.43 16.26
N ALA A 76 -11.10 -9.21 16.67
CA ALA A 76 -10.83 -9.46 18.08
C ALA A 76 -10.58 -8.15 18.84
N SER A 77 -11.10 -8.05 20.05
CA SER A 77 -11.00 -6.82 20.86
C SER A 77 -9.58 -6.52 21.32
N ASP A 78 -8.71 -7.53 21.39
CA ASP A 78 -7.30 -7.45 21.74
C ASP A 78 -6.39 -7.26 20.53
N TYR A 79 -6.89 -7.33 19.30
CA TYR A 79 -6.13 -7.06 18.09
C TYR A 79 -6.00 -5.55 17.88
N LEU A 80 -4.82 -5.01 18.17
CA LEU A 80 -4.51 -3.58 18.11
C LEU A 80 -3.57 -3.22 16.96
N TYR A 81 -2.87 -4.19 16.37
CA TYR A 81 -1.89 -3.93 15.31
C TYR A 81 -2.49 -3.12 14.15
N GLY A 82 -1.87 -1.98 13.85
CA GLY A 82 -2.31 -1.08 12.78
C GLY A 82 -3.53 -0.19 13.10
N LYS A 83 -4.08 -0.26 14.32
CA LYS A 83 -5.22 0.60 14.72
C LYS A 83 -4.82 2.02 15.10
N GLY A 84 -3.53 2.27 15.29
CA GLY A 84 -3.00 3.59 15.58
C GLY A 84 -1.50 3.68 15.29
N PRO A 85 -0.94 4.89 15.32
CA PRO A 85 0.49 5.09 15.06
C PRO A 85 1.43 4.29 15.96
N ASP A 86 1.05 4.12 17.24
CA ASP A 86 1.87 3.43 18.24
C ASP A 86 1.75 1.90 18.17
N SER A 87 0.77 1.39 17.43
CA SER A 87 0.54 -0.05 17.25
C SER A 87 1.09 -0.60 15.93
N ILE A 88 2.09 0.08 15.35
CA ILE A 88 2.79 -0.32 14.12
C ILE A 88 4.30 -0.31 14.39
N ALA A 89 5.00 -1.37 14.01
CA ALA A 89 6.47 -1.37 13.96
C ALA A 89 6.95 -0.74 12.63
N TYR A 90 7.84 0.24 12.73
CA TYR A 90 8.35 0.97 11.57
C TYR A 90 9.80 0.60 11.27
N CYS A 91 10.09 0.18 10.05
CA CYS A 91 11.44 -0.02 9.55
C CYS A 91 11.80 0.91 8.37
N GLY A 92 10.83 1.70 7.90
CA GLY A 92 10.99 2.63 6.79
C GLY A 92 11.50 4.01 7.19
N PRO A 93 11.66 4.92 6.20
CA PRO A 93 12.22 6.26 6.43
C PRO A 93 11.29 7.20 7.22
N TYR A 94 10.01 6.87 7.36
CA TYR A 94 9.04 7.69 8.09
C TYR A 94 8.24 6.86 9.08
N VAL A 95 7.81 7.53 10.14
CA VAL A 95 6.85 7.02 11.12
C VAL A 95 5.58 7.87 11.08
N VAL A 96 4.42 7.25 11.27
CA VAL A 96 3.16 7.99 11.46
C VAL A 96 3.12 8.54 12.87
N THR A 97 2.90 9.84 13.02
CA THR A 97 2.78 10.47 14.35
C THR A 97 1.37 10.98 14.63
N ASN A 98 0.55 11.09 13.58
CA ASN A 98 -0.86 11.38 13.71
C ASN A 98 -1.61 10.72 12.55
N ALA A 99 -2.76 10.12 12.84
CA ALA A 99 -3.69 9.56 11.87
C ALA A 99 -5.12 9.91 12.29
N THR A 100 -5.52 11.15 12.04
CA THR A 100 -6.88 11.60 12.33
C THR A 100 -7.78 11.28 11.16
N GLU A 101 -8.80 10.47 11.39
CA GLU A 101 -9.76 10.06 10.36
C GLU A 101 -10.39 11.29 9.67
N LYS A 102 -10.46 11.25 8.33
CA LYS A 102 -11.01 12.32 7.48
C LYS A 102 -10.41 13.70 7.74
N ASN A 103 -9.16 13.77 8.15
CA ASN A 103 -8.46 15.02 8.39
C ASN A 103 -7.04 14.94 7.84
N THR A 104 -6.07 14.57 8.65
CA THR A 104 -4.65 14.61 8.27
C THR A 104 -3.93 13.39 8.78
N ILE A 105 -3.06 12.81 7.94
CA ILE A 105 -2.05 11.85 8.37
C ILE A 105 -0.71 12.57 8.35
N VAL A 106 0.00 12.54 9.48
CA VAL A 106 1.32 13.19 9.63
C VAL A 106 2.40 12.12 9.72
N PHE A 107 3.35 12.20 8.82
CA PHE A 107 4.56 11.38 8.83
C PHE A 107 5.75 12.24 9.25
N LYS A 108 6.58 11.71 10.13
CA LYS A 108 7.88 12.30 10.50
C LYS A 108 9.02 11.40 10.13
N ALA A 109 10.18 12.00 9.82
CA ALA A 109 11.40 11.25 9.57
C ALA A 109 11.69 10.30 10.73
N ASN A 110 12.01 9.03 10.40
CA ASN A 110 12.36 8.00 11.37
C ASN A 110 13.83 8.13 11.75
N GLU A 111 14.10 8.59 12.96
CA GLU A 111 15.46 8.77 13.47
C GLU A 111 16.21 7.43 13.69
N SER A 112 15.48 6.31 13.70
CA SER A 112 16.05 4.96 13.78
C SER A 112 16.26 4.31 12.42
N TYR A 113 15.90 4.99 11.32
CA TYR A 113 16.09 4.47 9.99
C TYR A 113 17.59 4.38 9.64
N TRP A 114 18.01 3.25 9.06
CA TRP A 114 19.42 3.00 8.74
C TRP A 114 20.07 4.04 7.82
N ASN A 115 19.27 4.69 6.96
CA ASN A 115 19.72 5.70 5.99
C ASN A 115 19.11 7.08 6.28
N LYS A 116 18.92 7.42 7.56
CA LYS A 116 18.26 8.66 8.01
C LYS A 116 18.92 9.95 7.52
N ASP A 117 20.24 9.93 7.33
CA ASP A 117 21.00 11.10 6.89
C ASP A 117 20.64 11.56 5.46
N ASN A 118 20.05 10.67 4.67
CA ASN A 118 19.55 10.97 3.33
C ASN A 118 18.05 11.39 3.33
N ILE A 119 17.40 11.50 4.47
CA ILE A 119 16.02 11.99 4.56
C ILE A 119 16.05 13.53 4.61
N ASN A 120 15.79 14.18 3.48
CA ASN A 120 15.77 15.63 3.37
C ASN A 120 14.47 16.24 3.88
N ILE A 121 13.32 15.64 3.56
CA ILE A 121 12.00 16.08 4.00
C ILE A 121 11.73 15.49 5.39
N LYS A 122 11.61 16.34 6.41
CA LYS A 122 11.45 15.87 7.80
C LYS A 122 10.02 15.58 8.20
N THR A 123 9.04 16.18 7.52
CA THR A 123 7.62 15.99 7.79
C THR A 123 6.84 15.95 6.49
N VAL A 124 5.93 15.00 6.37
CA VAL A 124 4.97 14.88 5.26
C VAL A 124 3.57 14.89 5.85
N ASN A 125 2.72 15.75 5.33
CA ASN A 125 1.31 15.84 5.72
C ASN A 125 0.43 15.38 4.57
N TRP A 126 -0.36 14.34 4.78
CA TRP A 126 -1.42 13.94 3.87
C TRP A 126 -2.73 14.54 4.32
N LEU A 127 -3.29 15.40 3.49
CA LEU A 127 -4.55 16.08 3.76
C LEU A 127 -5.70 15.25 3.17
N TYR A 128 -6.78 15.13 3.92
CA TYR A 128 -7.99 14.46 3.47
C TYR A 128 -8.79 15.38 2.53
N ASP A 129 -9.43 14.75 1.53
CA ASP A 129 -10.43 15.37 0.67
C ASP A 129 -11.62 14.43 0.50
N ASP A 130 -12.82 14.97 0.59
CA ASP A 130 -14.07 14.22 0.38
C ASP A 130 -14.43 14.10 -1.12
N GLY A 131 -13.66 14.73 -2.01
CA GLY A 131 -13.87 14.70 -3.44
C GLY A 131 -15.02 15.58 -3.94
N ALA A 132 -15.62 16.42 -3.09
CA ALA A 132 -16.75 17.26 -3.46
C ALA A 132 -16.37 18.36 -4.48
N ASP A 133 -15.15 18.88 -4.40
CA ASP A 133 -14.60 19.84 -5.37
C ASP A 133 -13.39 19.24 -6.10
N VAL A 134 -13.61 18.80 -7.32
CA VAL A 134 -12.57 18.19 -8.17
C VAL A 134 -11.42 19.12 -8.54
N THR A 135 -11.56 20.44 -8.31
CA THR A 135 -10.56 21.46 -8.61
C THR A 135 -9.77 21.90 -7.37
N LYS A 136 -10.23 21.52 -6.18
CA LYS A 136 -9.66 21.96 -4.90
C LYS A 136 -8.16 21.80 -4.84
N TRP A 137 -7.64 20.59 -5.05
CA TRP A 137 -6.21 20.32 -4.91
C TRP A 137 -5.35 21.04 -5.94
N TYR A 138 -5.86 21.24 -7.16
CA TYR A 138 -5.17 22.04 -8.15
C TYR A 138 -5.05 23.51 -7.68
N ASN A 139 -6.14 24.08 -7.16
CA ASN A 139 -6.14 25.43 -6.63
C ASN A 139 -5.25 25.58 -5.39
N ASP A 140 -5.25 24.60 -4.51
CA ASP A 140 -4.40 24.55 -3.31
C ASP A 140 -2.90 24.48 -3.70
N ALA A 141 -2.53 23.69 -4.70
CA ALA A 141 -1.17 23.67 -5.23
C ALA A 141 -0.77 24.99 -5.88
N LYS A 142 -1.67 25.58 -6.70
CA LYS A 142 -1.46 26.89 -7.32
C LYS A 142 -1.23 28.01 -6.30
N ASN A 143 -1.91 27.92 -5.15
CA ASN A 143 -1.80 28.89 -4.07
C ASN A 143 -0.68 28.56 -3.07
N GLY A 144 0.05 27.46 -3.26
CA GLY A 144 1.12 27.04 -2.37
C GLY A 144 0.65 26.44 -1.03
N THR A 145 -0.60 26.00 -0.94
CA THR A 145 -1.16 25.33 0.26
C THR A 145 -0.70 23.87 0.33
N VAL A 146 -0.50 23.24 -0.83
CA VAL A 146 0.07 21.89 -0.95
C VAL A 146 1.24 21.88 -1.94
N ASP A 147 2.21 21.02 -1.71
CA ASP A 147 3.44 20.95 -2.51
C ASP A 147 3.30 19.98 -3.70
N TRP A 148 2.33 19.07 -3.65
CA TRP A 148 2.13 18.06 -4.67
C TRP A 148 0.66 17.70 -4.84
N VAL A 149 0.23 17.50 -6.09
CA VAL A 149 -1.11 17.09 -6.46
C VAL A 149 -1.09 16.23 -7.73
N ALA A 150 -1.94 15.22 -7.79
CA ALA A 150 -2.21 14.50 -9.03
C ALA A 150 -3.24 15.28 -9.87
N LEU A 151 -2.91 15.56 -11.13
CA LEU A 151 -3.84 16.24 -12.04
C LEU A 151 -4.84 15.22 -12.63
N SER A 152 -6.12 15.59 -12.59
CA SER A 152 -7.16 14.92 -13.35
C SER A 152 -7.15 15.42 -14.82
N PRO A 153 -7.85 14.75 -15.76
CA PRO A 153 -7.99 15.27 -17.12
C PRO A 153 -8.51 16.72 -17.16
N ALA A 154 -9.48 17.06 -16.33
CA ALA A 154 -10.06 18.39 -16.26
C ALA A 154 -9.05 19.44 -15.72
N THR A 155 -8.37 19.13 -14.61
CA THR A 155 -7.37 20.02 -14.03
C THR A 155 -6.11 20.13 -14.89
N THR A 156 -5.78 19.12 -15.69
CA THR A 156 -4.72 19.20 -16.70
C THR A 156 -5.02 20.27 -17.76
N VAL A 157 -6.26 20.36 -18.24
CA VAL A 157 -6.67 21.42 -19.17
C VAL A 157 -6.54 22.80 -18.52
N THR A 158 -6.98 22.93 -17.26
CA THR A 158 -6.87 24.17 -16.50
C THR A 158 -5.41 24.58 -16.31
N ALA A 159 -4.52 23.65 -15.92
CA ALA A 159 -3.10 23.91 -15.73
C ALA A 159 -2.40 24.37 -17.02
N LYS A 160 -2.81 23.85 -18.18
CA LYS A 160 -2.32 24.31 -19.49
C LYS A 160 -2.80 25.71 -19.82
N ASN A 161 -4.06 26.02 -19.54
CA ASN A 161 -4.61 27.37 -19.75
C ASN A 161 -3.99 28.42 -18.82
N ASP A 162 -3.59 28.01 -17.63
CA ASP A 162 -2.89 28.84 -16.63
C ASP A 162 -1.38 28.97 -16.91
N GLU A 163 -0.86 28.33 -17.98
CA GLU A 163 0.56 28.29 -18.36
C GLU A 163 1.49 27.69 -17.29
N LEU A 164 0.93 26.91 -16.35
CA LEU A 164 1.69 26.28 -15.26
C LEU A 164 2.13 24.84 -15.61
N PHE A 165 1.47 24.21 -16.57
CA PHE A 165 1.66 22.79 -16.87
C PHE A 165 3.12 22.47 -17.26
N ASP A 166 3.69 23.21 -18.21
CA ASP A 166 5.03 22.92 -18.73
C ASP A 166 6.15 23.24 -17.72
N THR A 167 5.88 24.10 -16.75
CA THR A 167 6.87 24.52 -15.75
C THR A 167 6.86 23.63 -14.50
N TYR A 168 5.69 23.15 -14.07
CA TYR A 168 5.52 22.52 -12.77
C TYR A 168 5.01 21.08 -12.84
N SER A 169 4.56 20.60 -14.01
CA SER A 169 4.06 19.24 -14.12
C SER A 169 5.15 18.24 -14.41
N TYR A 170 5.07 17.11 -13.73
CA TYR A 170 5.79 15.90 -14.07
C TYR A 170 4.83 14.93 -14.74
N VAL A 171 5.22 14.42 -15.89
CA VAL A 171 4.46 13.38 -16.61
C VAL A 171 5.26 12.09 -16.53
N SER A 172 4.67 11.06 -15.92
CA SER A 172 5.29 9.74 -15.89
C SER A 172 5.24 9.07 -17.26
N ASP A 173 6.16 8.14 -17.50
CA ASP A 173 6.10 7.26 -18.66
C ASP A 173 4.85 6.37 -18.62
N THR A 174 4.55 5.77 -19.76
CA THR A 174 3.42 4.83 -19.90
C THR A 174 3.63 3.62 -18.97
N GLU A 175 2.64 3.36 -18.13
CA GLU A 175 2.60 2.17 -17.30
C GLU A 175 2.05 0.96 -18.06
N SER A 176 2.37 -0.24 -17.57
CA SER A 176 1.81 -1.50 -18.13
C SER A 176 0.36 -1.76 -17.68
N THR A 177 -0.22 -0.87 -16.88
CA THR A 177 -1.60 -0.97 -16.38
C THR A 177 -2.58 -0.49 -17.43
N SER A 178 -3.58 -1.30 -17.73
CA SER A 178 -4.70 -0.94 -18.61
C SER A 178 -5.98 -0.80 -17.80
N PHE A 179 -6.70 0.31 -18.03
CA PHE A 179 -8.03 0.52 -17.48
C PHE A 179 -9.07 0.19 -18.54
N MET A 180 -10.06 -0.65 -18.19
CA MET A 180 -11.09 -1.04 -19.11
C MET A 180 -12.46 -1.14 -18.44
N ASN A 181 -13.52 -0.89 -19.19
CA ASN A 181 -14.89 -1.07 -18.73
C ASN A 181 -15.39 -2.44 -19.16
N PHE A 182 -15.91 -3.21 -18.21
CA PHE A 182 -16.57 -4.47 -18.48
C PHE A 182 -18.08 -4.27 -18.41
N TYR A 183 -18.77 -4.68 -19.47
CA TYR A 183 -20.23 -4.73 -19.47
C TYR A 183 -20.65 -6.12 -19.03
N ASN A 184 -21.43 -6.22 -17.95
CA ASN A 184 -22.05 -7.47 -17.58
C ASN A 184 -23.21 -7.77 -18.54
N LEU A 185 -23.05 -8.79 -19.38
CA LEU A 185 -24.06 -9.24 -20.31
C LEU A 185 -25.03 -10.25 -19.68
N ASN A 186 -24.73 -10.76 -18.49
CA ASN A 186 -25.61 -11.64 -17.71
C ASN A 186 -26.53 -10.80 -16.81
N ARG A 187 -27.69 -10.42 -17.33
CA ARG A 187 -28.66 -9.61 -16.59
C ARG A 187 -29.26 -10.31 -15.37
N GLU A 188 -29.31 -11.65 -15.36
CA GLU A 188 -29.84 -12.41 -14.24
C GLU A 188 -28.94 -12.29 -12.99
N ALA A 189 -27.63 -12.14 -13.15
CA ALA A 189 -26.70 -11.95 -12.06
C ALA A 189 -26.87 -10.60 -11.34
N TYR A 190 -27.55 -9.63 -11.95
CA TYR A 190 -27.76 -8.27 -11.41
C TYR A 190 -29.21 -7.94 -11.10
N ALA A 191 -30.13 -8.87 -11.32
CA ALA A 191 -31.56 -8.64 -11.04
C ALA A 191 -31.82 -8.28 -9.56
N ASN A 192 -30.91 -8.64 -8.65
CA ASN A 192 -31.05 -8.42 -7.21
C ASN A 192 -30.13 -7.32 -6.65
N VAL A 193 -29.40 -6.58 -7.48
CA VAL A 193 -28.45 -5.54 -7.02
C VAL A 193 -29.05 -4.13 -7.05
N ASN A 194 -30.19 -3.96 -7.76
CA ASN A 194 -30.85 -2.67 -7.97
C ASN A 194 -32.28 -2.60 -7.40
N ASP A 195 -32.66 -3.52 -6.51
CA ASP A 195 -33.92 -3.47 -5.79
C ASP A 195 -33.74 -2.88 -4.38
#